data_a130e8694c5b0a20e8a978c896adc7f8
#
_entry.id   a130e8694c5b0a20e8a978c896adc7f8
#
_cell.length_a   1.000
_cell.length_b   1.000
_cell.length_c   1.000
_cell.angle_alpha   90.00
_cell.angle_beta   90.00
_cell.angle_gamma   90.00
#
_symmetry.space_group_name_H-M   'P 1'
#
loop_
_entity.id
_entity.type
_entity.pdbx_description
1 polymer ?
#
loop_
_entity_poly.entity_id
_entity_poly.type
_entity_poly.pdbx_seq_one_letter_code
_entity_poly.pdbx_strand_id
1 'polypeptide(L)'
;MLSVTFFFMIDMRNSKDVVFGGVRQNGYLDIQNINRSVGEIEYHPLVPFLPSNAKVLFLGSFPPQRKRWCIDFYYPNFINDHWRIEGELFYNDRNHFVDLSAKCFLIDDIIQHCSAHGIAFYDTATAVRRLKNNASDKFLEVVEP
;
A
#
# COMPACT_ATOMS: atom_id res chain seq x y z
N MET A 1 11.53 11.20 14.50
CA MET A 1 11.34 9.82 14.96
C MET A 1 10.93 8.98 13.77
N LEU A 2 11.88 8.24 13.20
CA LEU A 2 11.66 7.39 12.02
C LEU A 2 10.70 6.26 12.42
N SER A 3 9.52 6.25 11.83
CA SER A 3 8.62 5.09 11.91
C SER A 3 9.29 3.98 11.10
N VAL A 4 9.85 2.99 11.78
CA VAL A 4 10.36 1.78 11.12
C VAL A 4 9.13 0.97 10.71
N THR A 5 8.69 1.18 9.50
CA THR A 5 7.70 0.30 8.88
C THR A 5 8.46 -0.97 8.46
N PHE A 6 8.12 -2.11 9.03
CA PHE A 6 8.67 -3.38 8.59
C PHE A 6 8.09 -3.72 7.23
N PHE A 7 8.93 -3.65 6.20
CA PHE A 7 8.59 -4.15 4.88
C PHE A 7 8.96 -5.63 4.81
N PHE A 8 8.01 -6.49 4.51
CA PHE A 8 8.32 -7.83 4.07
C PHE A 8 8.47 -7.82 2.56
N MET A 9 9.68 -8.08 2.09
CA MET A 9 9.96 -8.24 0.67
C MET A 9 10.13 -9.72 0.38
N ILE A 10 9.31 -10.25 -0.52
CA ILE A 10 9.39 -11.63 -0.97
C ILE A 10 9.97 -11.65 -2.39
N ASP A 11 11.07 -12.37 -2.58
CA ASP A 11 11.59 -12.65 -3.92
C ASP A 11 10.71 -13.70 -4.60
N MET A 12 9.92 -13.28 -5.57
CA MET A 12 8.97 -14.14 -6.27
C MET A 12 9.58 -14.98 -7.40
N ARG A 13 10.87 -14.81 -7.71
CA ARG A 13 11.52 -15.54 -8.82
C ARG A 13 11.55 -17.05 -8.64
N ASN A 14 11.47 -17.54 -7.40
CA ASN A 14 11.53 -18.96 -7.04
C ASN A 14 10.29 -19.49 -6.32
N SER A 15 9.25 -18.70 -6.13
CA SER A 15 8.05 -19.16 -5.44
C SER A 15 7.11 -19.85 -6.42
N LYS A 16 7.05 -21.19 -6.35
CA LYS A 16 6.12 -21.99 -7.15
C LYS A 16 4.69 -22.01 -6.61
N ASP A 17 4.47 -21.55 -5.37
CA ASP A 17 3.18 -21.65 -4.69
C ASP A 17 2.92 -20.46 -3.76
N VAL A 18 2.65 -19.29 -4.32
CA VAL A 18 1.98 -18.24 -3.54
C VAL A 18 0.49 -18.36 -3.78
N VAL A 19 -0.20 -19.14 -2.94
CA VAL A 19 -1.66 -19.21 -2.94
C VAL A 19 -2.20 -17.99 -2.20
N PHE A 20 -2.64 -16.98 -2.93
CA PHE A 20 -3.48 -15.94 -2.36
C PHE A 20 -4.86 -16.52 -2.09
N GLY A 21 -5.29 -16.51 -0.83
CA GLY A 21 -6.63 -16.90 -0.44
C GLY A 21 -7.66 -16.18 -1.33
N GLY A 22 -8.61 -16.95 -1.86
CA GLY A 22 -9.49 -16.52 -2.94
C GLY A 22 -10.17 -15.19 -2.67
N VAL A 23 -9.89 -14.23 -3.52
CA VAL A 23 -10.62 -12.97 -3.58
C VAL A 23 -12.03 -13.29 -4.10
N ARG A 24 -13.03 -13.21 -3.24
CA ARG A 24 -14.41 -13.18 -3.68
C ARG A 24 -14.63 -11.89 -4.46
N GLN A 25 -14.73 -12.00 -5.78
CA GLN A 25 -15.28 -10.96 -6.62
C GLN A 25 -16.76 -10.81 -6.30
N ASN A 26 -17.10 -10.00 -5.35
CA ASN A 26 -18.46 -9.49 -5.19
C ASN A 26 -18.43 -8.20 -4.39
N GLY A 27 -18.83 -7.14 -5.04
CA GLY A 27 -19.32 -5.97 -4.33
C GLY A 27 -18.56 -4.71 -4.60
N TYR A 28 -19.24 -3.83 -5.25
CA TYR A 28 -19.11 -2.39 -5.13
C TYR A 28 -18.78 -2.03 -3.68
N LEU A 29 -17.53 -1.67 -3.43
CA LEU A 29 -17.17 -1.10 -2.14
C LEU A 29 -17.79 0.28 -2.06
N ASP A 30 -18.74 0.37 -1.16
CA ASP A 30 -19.49 1.59 -0.86
C ASP A 30 -18.49 2.71 -0.46
N ILE A 31 -18.38 3.71 -1.30
CA ILE A 31 -17.48 4.87 -1.15
C ILE A 31 -17.89 5.75 0.07
N GLN A 32 -18.90 5.35 0.81
CA GLN A 32 -19.51 6.15 1.87
C GLN A 32 -18.88 6.04 3.26
N ASN A 33 -17.72 5.38 3.44
CA ASN A 33 -17.12 5.23 4.78
C ASN A 33 -15.96 6.19 5.04
N ILE A 34 -16.22 7.49 4.95
CA ILE A 34 -15.20 8.54 5.16
C ILE A 34 -14.88 8.77 6.66
N ASN A 35 -15.73 8.35 7.59
CA ASN A 35 -15.57 8.57 9.03
C ASN A 35 -15.88 7.31 9.84
N ARG A 36 -15.02 6.28 9.76
CA ARG A 36 -15.14 5.15 10.69
C ARG A 36 -14.70 5.57 12.09
N SER A 37 -15.48 5.18 13.09
CA SER A 37 -15.16 5.39 14.49
C SER A 37 -13.96 4.53 14.91
N VAL A 38 -13.18 4.99 15.90
CA VAL A 38 -12.10 4.21 16.51
C VAL A 38 -12.67 2.90 17.04
N GLY A 39 -12.06 1.77 16.66
CA GLY A 39 -12.45 0.42 17.09
C GLY A 39 -13.36 -0.35 16.12
N GLU A 40 -13.84 0.26 15.04
CA GLU A 40 -14.51 -0.48 13.96
C GLU A 40 -13.52 -1.29 13.10
N ILE A 41 -14.02 -2.40 12.51
CA ILE A 41 -13.23 -3.22 11.61
C ILE A 41 -13.09 -2.48 10.25
N GLU A 42 -11.85 -2.30 9.83
CA GLU A 42 -11.49 -1.75 8.54
C GLU A 42 -11.02 -2.88 7.62
N TYR A 43 -11.69 -3.08 6.50
CA TYR A 43 -11.24 -4.00 5.45
C TYR A 43 -10.22 -3.33 4.55
N HIS A 44 -9.27 -4.11 4.01
CA HIS A 44 -8.23 -3.58 3.13
C HIS A 44 -8.86 -2.97 1.88
N PRO A 45 -8.63 -1.67 1.62
CA PRO A 45 -9.36 -0.94 0.59
C PRO A 45 -8.80 -1.12 -0.83
N LEU A 46 -7.61 -1.72 -0.96
CA LEU A 46 -6.95 -1.96 -2.23
C LEU A 46 -6.94 -3.46 -2.55
N VAL A 47 -7.07 -3.78 -3.83
CA VAL A 47 -6.82 -5.12 -4.35
C VAL A 47 -5.31 -5.34 -4.53
N PRO A 48 -4.81 -6.61 -4.53
CA PRO A 48 -3.42 -6.89 -4.82
C PRO A 48 -2.99 -6.30 -6.17
N PHE A 49 -1.85 -5.62 -6.20
CA PHE A 49 -1.21 -5.20 -7.44
C PHE A 49 -0.12 -6.21 -7.81
N LEU A 50 -0.41 -7.05 -8.79
CA LEU A 50 0.42 -8.19 -9.19
C LEU A 50 0.68 -8.15 -10.70
N PRO A 51 1.67 -7.39 -11.18
CA PRO A 51 2.04 -7.41 -12.59
C PRO A 51 2.51 -8.82 -13.00
N SER A 52 2.24 -9.23 -14.24
CA SER A 52 2.52 -10.58 -14.73
C SER A 52 4.01 -10.98 -14.69
N ASN A 53 4.90 -10.00 -14.66
CA ASN A 53 6.34 -10.14 -14.53
C ASN A 53 6.83 -9.91 -13.10
N ALA A 54 5.97 -10.01 -12.08
CA ALA A 54 6.33 -9.74 -10.69
C ALA A 54 7.55 -10.54 -10.24
N LYS A 55 8.52 -9.85 -9.63
CA LYS A 55 9.78 -10.39 -9.10
C LYS A 55 9.91 -10.15 -7.60
N VAL A 56 9.31 -9.06 -7.13
CA VAL A 56 9.38 -8.61 -5.75
C VAL A 56 7.96 -8.28 -5.29
N LEU A 57 7.58 -8.75 -4.11
CA LEU A 57 6.32 -8.41 -3.46
C LEU A 57 6.60 -7.66 -2.17
N PHE A 58 6.10 -6.44 -2.07
CA PHE A 58 6.05 -5.71 -0.81
C PHE A 58 4.75 -6.06 -0.08
N LEU A 59 4.87 -6.51 1.18
CA LEU A 59 3.75 -6.82 2.06
C LEU A 59 3.68 -5.79 3.19
N GLY A 60 2.60 -5.02 3.19
CA GLY A 60 2.36 -3.99 4.21
C GLY A 60 3.01 -2.65 3.87
N SER A 61 2.72 -1.65 4.64
CA SER A 61 1.85 -1.65 5.84
C SER A 61 0.39 -1.41 5.44
N PHE A 62 -0.55 -1.81 6.33
CA PHE A 62 -1.98 -1.54 6.12
C PHE A 62 -2.18 -0.02 5.91
N PRO A 63 -2.94 0.40 4.87
CA PRO A 63 -3.03 1.80 4.51
C PRO A 63 -3.63 2.66 5.64
N PRO A 64 -3.20 3.92 5.76
CA PRO A 64 -3.80 4.85 6.71
C PRO A 64 -5.23 5.19 6.31
N GLN A 65 -5.96 5.87 7.20
CA GLN A 65 -7.32 6.34 6.91
C GLN A 65 -7.36 7.17 5.62
N ARG A 66 -8.43 7.03 4.85
CA ARG A 66 -8.63 7.65 3.53
C ARG A 66 -8.35 9.16 3.48
N LYS A 67 -8.65 9.90 4.54
CA LYS A 67 -8.38 11.35 4.63
C LYS A 67 -6.89 11.74 4.51
N ARG A 68 -5.98 10.75 4.61
CA ARG A 68 -4.54 10.94 4.49
C ARG A 68 -3.98 10.56 3.12
N TRP A 69 -4.85 10.11 2.21
CA TRP A 69 -4.46 9.67 0.89
C TRP A 69 -4.37 10.85 -0.07
N CYS A 70 -3.35 10.84 -0.91
CA CYS A 70 -3.28 11.70 -2.07
C CYS A 70 -3.42 10.93 -3.40
N ILE A 71 -3.20 9.62 -3.39
CA ILE A 71 -3.41 8.72 -4.54
C ILE A 71 -4.21 7.49 -4.14
N ASP A 72 -4.88 6.84 -5.10
CA ASP A 72 -5.60 5.58 -4.94
C ASP A 72 -4.70 4.38 -5.25
N PHE A 73 -3.60 4.28 -4.50
CA PHE A 73 -2.62 3.22 -4.67
C PHE A 73 -1.89 2.94 -3.35
N TYR A 74 -0.93 2.02 -3.34
CA TYR A 74 -0.11 1.70 -2.17
C TYR A 74 0.73 2.89 -1.72
N TYR A 75 0.99 2.98 -0.41
CA TYR A 75 1.70 4.11 0.21
C TYR A 75 1.12 5.48 -0.15
N PRO A 76 -0.20 5.67 0.04
CA PRO A 76 -0.96 6.80 -0.51
C PRO A 76 -0.70 8.14 0.19
N ASN A 77 -0.10 8.12 1.38
CA ASN A 77 0.12 9.32 2.17
C ASN A 77 1.35 10.07 1.66
N PHE A 78 1.17 11.34 1.29
CA PHE A 78 2.24 12.17 0.73
C PHE A 78 3.47 12.34 1.63
N ILE A 79 3.31 12.20 2.96
CA ILE A 79 4.44 12.24 3.90
C ILE A 79 5.20 10.91 4.00
N ASN A 80 4.72 9.84 3.37
CA ASN A 80 5.42 8.56 3.31
C ASN A 80 6.60 8.66 2.34
N ASP A 81 7.73 8.05 2.69
CA ASP A 81 8.95 8.14 1.90
C ASP A 81 9.10 7.06 0.82
N HIS A 82 8.21 6.07 0.75
CA HIS A 82 8.37 4.91 -0.15
C HIS A 82 8.64 5.34 -1.60
N TRP A 83 7.76 6.15 -2.18
CA TRP A 83 7.93 6.58 -3.58
C TRP A 83 9.12 7.52 -3.80
N ARG A 84 9.56 8.22 -2.76
CA ARG A 84 10.78 9.02 -2.80
C ARG A 84 12.03 8.14 -2.78
N ILE A 85 12.00 7.04 -2.03
CA ILE A 85 13.09 6.05 -2.00
C ILE A 85 13.17 5.34 -3.34
N GLU A 86 12.05 4.91 -3.92
CA GLU A 86 12.00 4.31 -5.26
C GLU A 86 12.56 5.27 -6.34
N GLY A 87 12.15 6.54 -6.30
CA GLY A 87 12.69 7.58 -7.20
C GLY A 87 14.20 7.74 -7.08
N GLU A 88 14.71 7.80 -5.87
CA GLU A 88 16.16 7.89 -5.62
C GLU A 88 16.92 6.66 -6.13
N LEU A 89 16.42 5.46 -5.82
CA LEU A 89 17.09 4.20 -6.17
C LEU A 89 17.13 3.94 -7.68
N PHE A 90 16.04 4.20 -8.40
CA PHE A 90 15.94 3.84 -9.81
C PHE A 90 16.29 4.97 -10.76
N TYR A 91 16.11 6.22 -10.34
CA TYR A 91 16.24 7.40 -11.21
C TYR A 91 17.23 8.45 -10.69
N ASN A 92 17.82 8.21 -9.50
CA ASN A 92 18.69 9.18 -8.81
C ASN A 92 17.98 10.54 -8.62
N ASP A 93 16.67 10.48 -8.43
CA ASP A 93 15.81 11.65 -8.23
C ASP A 93 14.72 11.34 -7.20
N ARG A 94 14.89 11.88 -6.00
CA ARG A 94 13.95 11.71 -4.90
C ARG A 94 12.54 12.22 -5.22
N ASN A 95 12.42 13.15 -6.16
CA ASN A 95 11.15 13.74 -6.56
C ASN A 95 10.58 13.17 -7.87
N HIS A 96 11.18 12.11 -8.40
CA HIS A 96 10.77 11.52 -9.68
C HIS A 96 9.25 11.24 -9.77
N PHE A 97 8.67 10.74 -8.69
CA PHE A 97 7.25 10.43 -8.60
C PHE A 97 6.42 11.49 -7.86
N VAL A 98 6.95 12.71 -7.69
CA VAL A 98 6.33 13.74 -6.84
C VAL A 98 5.84 14.92 -7.66
N ASP A 99 4.55 15.23 -7.55
CA ASP A 99 4.01 16.53 -7.93
C ASP A 99 4.11 17.48 -6.73
N LEU A 100 5.12 18.36 -6.75
CA LEU A 100 5.36 19.31 -5.68
C LEU A 100 4.26 20.37 -5.58
N SER A 101 3.60 20.70 -6.70
CA SER A 101 2.54 21.71 -6.75
C SER A 101 1.24 21.19 -6.13
N ALA A 102 0.87 19.96 -6.47
CA ALA A 102 -0.29 19.29 -5.93
C ALA A 102 -0.05 18.68 -4.53
N LYS A 103 1.20 18.58 -4.09
CA LYS A 103 1.62 17.84 -2.88
C LYS A 103 1.07 16.41 -2.89
N CYS A 104 1.29 15.74 -4.00
CA CYS A 104 0.81 14.39 -4.25
C CYS A 104 1.84 13.58 -5.06
N PHE A 105 1.57 12.30 -5.26
CA PHE A 105 2.39 11.44 -6.09
C PHE A 105 1.78 11.30 -7.50
N LEU A 106 2.65 11.00 -8.48
CA LEU A 106 2.30 10.76 -9.88
C LEU A 106 1.92 9.29 -10.06
N ILE A 107 0.64 8.96 -9.85
CA ILE A 107 0.15 7.57 -9.80
C ILE A 107 0.41 6.78 -11.09
N ASP A 108 0.23 7.41 -12.26
CA ASP A 108 0.40 6.73 -13.55
C ASP A 108 1.87 6.35 -13.78
N ASP A 109 2.80 7.23 -13.42
CA ASP A 109 4.24 6.99 -13.49
C ASP A 109 4.67 5.88 -12.52
N ILE A 110 4.09 5.87 -11.32
CA ILE A 110 4.30 4.82 -10.31
C ILE A 110 3.83 3.46 -10.83
N ILE A 111 2.63 3.36 -11.38
CA ILE A 111 2.07 2.11 -11.91
C ILE A 111 2.92 1.61 -13.08
N GLN A 112 3.34 2.50 -13.97
CA GLN A 112 4.22 2.17 -15.08
C GLN A 112 5.58 1.65 -14.60
N HIS A 113 6.19 2.33 -13.63
CA HIS A 113 7.44 1.92 -12.99
C HIS A 113 7.33 0.53 -12.37
N CYS A 114 6.32 0.30 -11.53
CA CYS A 114 6.13 -0.98 -10.86
C CYS A 114 5.90 -2.12 -11.86
N SER A 115 5.10 -1.87 -12.90
CA SER A 115 4.84 -2.84 -13.97
C SER A 115 6.12 -3.17 -14.75
N ALA A 116 6.93 -2.17 -15.09
CA ALA A 116 8.18 -2.35 -15.85
C ALA A 116 9.23 -3.14 -15.03
N HIS A 117 9.34 -2.89 -13.74
CA HIS A 117 10.34 -3.49 -12.86
C HIS A 117 9.88 -4.78 -12.17
N GLY A 118 8.62 -5.17 -12.32
CA GLY A 118 8.06 -6.37 -11.67
C GLY A 118 7.90 -6.22 -10.17
N ILE A 119 7.50 -5.03 -9.72
CA ILE A 119 7.25 -4.72 -8.31
C ILE A 119 5.76 -4.91 -8.04
N ALA A 120 5.45 -5.76 -7.06
CA ALA A 120 4.11 -6.11 -6.65
C ALA A 120 3.83 -5.61 -5.23
N PHE A 121 2.56 -5.38 -4.91
CA PHE A 121 2.13 -4.92 -3.59
C PHE A 121 0.91 -5.67 -3.10
N TYR A 122 0.92 -5.98 -1.81
CA TYR A 122 -0.25 -6.34 -1.04
C TYR A 122 -0.01 -6.10 0.45
N ASP A 123 -0.85 -6.68 1.31
CA ASP A 123 -0.70 -6.62 2.77
C ASP A 123 -0.75 -8.00 3.39
N THR A 124 -0.29 -8.11 4.63
CA THR A 124 -0.40 -9.32 5.45
C THR A 124 -1.74 -9.40 6.20
N ALA A 125 -2.52 -8.33 6.15
CA ALA A 125 -3.83 -8.25 6.79
C ALA A 125 -4.90 -7.84 5.78
N THR A 126 -6.00 -8.57 5.74
CA THR A 126 -7.19 -8.23 4.96
C THR A 126 -8.21 -7.42 5.75
N ALA A 127 -8.16 -7.51 7.09
CA ALA A 127 -8.96 -6.69 7.98
C ALA A 127 -8.22 -6.37 9.29
N VAL A 128 -8.38 -5.13 9.74
CA VAL A 128 -7.78 -4.62 10.98
C VAL A 128 -8.80 -3.86 11.81
N ARG A 129 -8.52 -3.73 13.12
CA ARG A 129 -9.20 -2.78 13.99
C ARG A 129 -8.22 -1.68 14.37
N ARG A 130 -8.56 -0.43 14.07
CA ARG A 130 -7.73 0.71 14.41
C ARG A 130 -8.04 1.20 15.81
N LEU A 131 -7.08 1.09 16.70
CA LEU A 131 -7.25 1.43 18.12
C LEU A 131 -7.08 2.93 18.42
N LYS A 132 -6.45 3.67 17.51
CA LYS A 132 -6.27 5.13 17.62
C LYS A 132 -6.34 5.76 16.23
N ASN A 133 -6.78 7.02 16.18
CA ASN A 133 -6.76 7.82 14.95
C ASN A 133 -5.31 8.26 14.59
N ASN A 134 -4.50 7.28 14.24
CA ASN A 134 -3.08 7.43 13.93
C ASN A 134 -2.74 6.57 12.71
N ALA A 135 -1.69 6.93 11.98
CA ALA A 135 -1.20 6.18 10.82
C ALA A 135 -0.16 5.10 11.20
N SER A 136 0.17 4.95 12.47
CA SER A 136 1.17 3.99 12.94
C SER A 136 0.56 2.61 13.13
N ASP A 137 1.22 1.58 12.56
CA ASP A 137 0.82 0.18 12.60
C ASP A 137 0.72 -0.38 14.03
N LYS A 138 1.46 0.18 14.98
CA LYS A 138 1.39 -0.22 16.38
C LYS A 138 0.01 -0.05 17.03
N PHE A 139 -0.89 0.66 16.37
CA PHE A 139 -2.27 0.86 16.80
C PHE A 139 -3.27 0.08 15.93
N LEU A 140 -2.79 -0.86 15.15
CA LEU A 140 -3.61 -1.79 14.39
C LEU A 140 -3.64 -3.14 15.09
N GLU A 141 -4.83 -3.69 15.24
CA GLU A 141 -5.08 -5.07 15.65
C GLU A 141 -5.52 -5.84 14.41
N VAL A 142 -4.79 -6.87 14.03
CA VAL A 142 -5.17 -7.72 12.89
C VAL A 142 -6.39 -8.54 13.29
N VAL A 143 -7.44 -8.45 12.48
CA VAL A 143 -8.70 -9.19 12.65
C VAL A 143 -8.73 -10.38 11.69
N GLU A 144 -8.29 -10.15 10.45
CA GLU A 144 -8.15 -11.19 9.42
C GLU A 144 -6.80 -11.03 8.73
N PRO A 145 -6.00 -12.10 8.68
CA PRO A 145 -4.75 -12.11 7.92
C PRO A 145 -4.98 -12.08 6.41
#